data_b13e5fa0a4841f85700bb3ddb6b41fb2
#
_entry.id   b13e5fa0a4841f85700bb3ddb6b41fb2
#
_cell.length_a   1.000
_cell.length_b   1.000
_cell.length_c   1.000
_cell.angle_alpha   90.00
_cell.angle_beta   90.00
_cell.angle_gamma   90.00
#
_symmetry.space_group_name_H-M   'P 1'
#
loop_
_entity.id
_entity.type
_entity.pdbx_description
1 polymer ?
#
loop_
_entity_poly.entity_id
_entity_poly.type
_entity_poly.pdbx_seq_one_letter_code
_entity_poly.pdbx_strand_id
1 'polypeptide(L)'
;MGKTPVEAKKILHDRPHVDCPIKDLISRIGDKWSMMVLMALDNAADNVMRFSELMRAINGISQRMLATTLRYLERDGIITRRVYPEVPPRVEYTLTKRGQDLLVPVKNLVGWISNEWPEIEKSRDAYDRQSDSKSN
;
A
#
# COMPACT_ATOMS: atom_id res chain seq x y z
N MET A 1 -2.00 16.68 -13.34
CA MET A 1 -0.62 16.49 -13.83
C MET A 1 0.33 16.40 -12.64
N GLY A 2 1.13 15.35 -12.60
CA GLY A 2 2.10 15.17 -11.53
C GLY A 2 3.21 16.20 -11.58
N LYS A 3 3.76 16.53 -10.41
CA LYS A 3 4.94 17.40 -10.30
C LYS A 3 6.15 16.73 -10.95
N THR A 4 7.04 17.52 -11.54
CA THR A 4 8.26 17.00 -12.15
C THR A 4 9.20 16.42 -11.08
N PRO A 5 10.14 15.51 -11.43
CA PRO A 5 11.13 15.00 -10.48
C PRO A 5 11.97 16.10 -9.81
N VAL A 6 12.14 17.23 -10.48
CA VAL A 6 12.86 18.40 -9.92
C VAL A 6 12.05 19.08 -8.81
N GLU A 7 10.73 19.21 -8.99
CA GLU A 7 9.83 19.78 -7.98
C GLU A 7 9.72 18.86 -6.76
N ALA A 8 9.64 17.55 -6.98
CA ALA A 8 9.67 16.56 -5.90
C ALA A 8 10.97 16.66 -5.08
N LYS A 9 12.11 16.84 -5.75
CA LYS A 9 13.42 17.01 -5.12
C LYS A 9 13.49 18.30 -4.28
N LYS A 10 12.84 19.36 -4.76
CA LYS A 10 12.75 20.64 -4.04
C LYS A 10 11.94 20.52 -2.75
N ILE A 11 10.79 19.83 -2.81
CA ILE A 11 9.95 19.59 -1.63
C ILE A 11 10.71 18.81 -0.55
N LEU A 12 11.55 17.86 -0.94
CA LEU A 12 12.38 17.08 -0.03
C LEU A 12 13.50 17.91 0.63
N HIS A 13 13.97 18.97 -0.04
CA HIS A 13 15.13 19.75 0.42
C HIS A 13 14.75 20.99 1.23
N ASP A 14 13.61 21.62 0.91
CA ASP A 14 13.24 22.92 1.48
C ASP A 14 12.60 22.86 2.88
N ARG A 15 12.39 21.65 3.44
CA ARG A 15 11.75 21.51 4.77
C ARG A 15 12.48 20.50 5.65
N PRO A 16 13.72 20.80 6.06
CA PRO A 16 14.51 19.85 6.85
C PRO A 16 14.00 19.60 8.29
N HIS A 17 13.08 20.41 8.78
CA HIS A 17 12.60 20.36 10.17
C HIS A 17 11.13 19.98 10.33
N VAL A 18 10.41 19.75 9.27
CA VAL A 18 9.03 19.25 9.28
C VAL A 18 9.07 17.84 8.75
N ASP A 19 8.32 16.94 9.38
CA ASP A 19 8.13 15.58 8.84
C ASP A 19 7.79 15.71 7.35
N CYS A 20 8.71 15.23 6.50
CA CYS A 20 8.59 15.36 5.06
C CYS A 20 7.27 14.69 4.62
N PRO A 21 6.32 15.43 4.00
CA PRO A 21 5.04 14.84 3.58
C PRO A 21 5.20 13.64 2.65
N ILE A 22 6.24 13.67 1.82
CA ILE A 22 6.55 12.57 0.90
C ILE A 22 6.99 11.34 1.68
N LYS A 23 7.88 11.51 2.67
CA LYS A 23 8.34 10.42 3.52
C LYS A 23 7.18 9.79 4.30
N ASP A 24 6.30 10.59 4.87
CA ASP A 24 5.13 10.12 5.61
C ASP A 24 4.21 9.29 4.71
N LEU A 25 3.87 9.80 3.55
CA LEU A 25 2.97 9.12 2.62
C LEU A 25 3.62 7.85 2.05
N ILE A 26 4.90 7.89 1.71
CA ILE A 26 5.63 6.70 1.23
C ILE A 26 5.67 5.62 2.31
N SER A 27 5.90 5.98 3.57
CA SER A 27 5.87 5.03 4.69
C SER A 27 4.52 4.34 4.82
N ARG A 28 3.43 5.07 4.61
CA ARG A 28 2.08 4.49 4.63
C ARG A 28 1.79 3.60 3.45
N ILE A 29 2.09 4.07 2.23
CA ILE A 29 1.87 3.33 0.99
C ILE A 29 2.78 2.10 0.94
N GLY A 30 4.01 2.22 1.44
CA GLY A 30 4.98 1.14 1.49
C GLY A 30 4.68 0.08 2.55
N ASP A 31 3.71 0.31 3.43
CA ASP A 31 3.24 -0.70 4.36
C ASP A 31 2.53 -1.82 3.60
N LYS A 32 2.91 -3.06 3.89
CA LYS A 32 2.38 -4.23 3.18
C LYS A 32 0.85 -4.34 3.28
N TRP A 33 0.29 -4.00 4.43
CA TRP A 33 -1.16 -4.10 4.65
C TRP A 33 -1.92 -3.07 3.83
N SER A 34 -1.42 -1.83 3.74
CA SER A 34 -2.02 -0.79 2.90
C SER A 34 -2.03 -1.20 1.43
N MET A 35 -0.92 -1.73 0.92
CA MET A 35 -0.84 -2.22 -0.45
C MET A 35 -1.81 -3.38 -0.69
N MET A 36 -1.92 -4.31 0.25
CA MET A 36 -2.84 -5.45 0.14
C MET A 36 -4.29 -5.01 0.13
N VAL A 37 -4.68 -4.04 0.95
CA VAL A 37 -6.02 -3.44 0.94
C VAL A 37 -6.32 -2.79 -0.41
N LEU A 38 -5.40 -2.00 -0.92
CA LEU A 38 -5.56 -1.32 -2.21
C LEU A 38 -5.73 -2.31 -3.36
N MET A 39 -4.92 -3.35 -3.38
CA MET A 39 -5.01 -4.38 -4.41
C MET A 39 -6.31 -5.18 -4.30
N ALA A 40 -6.76 -5.49 -3.10
CA ALA A 40 -8.04 -6.18 -2.88
C ALA A 40 -9.21 -5.34 -3.39
N LEU A 41 -9.23 -4.05 -3.07
CA LEU A 41 -10.28 -3.13 -3.54
C LEU A 41 -10.25 -2.94 -5.07
N ASP A 42 -9.06 -2.91 -5.65
CA ASP A 42 -8.91 -2.80 -7.10
C ASP A 42 -9.51 -4.00 -7.83
N ASN A 43 -9.34 -5.20 -7.28
CA ASN A 43 -9.87 -6.44 -7.87
C ASN A 43 -11.36 -6.66 -7.58
N ALA A 44 -11.95 -5.89 -6.67
CA ALA A 44 -13.35 -6.04 -6.31
C ALA A 44 -14.28 -5.37 -7.33
N ALA A 45 -15.49 -5.90 -7.48
CA ALA A 45 -16.52 -5.28 -8.30
C ALA A 45 -16.82 -3.88 -7.79
N ASP A 46 -16.86 -2.90 -8.69
CA ASP A 46 -17.11 -1.48 -8.40
C ASP A 46 -16.12 -0.88 -7.38
N ASN A 47 -14.97 -1.54 -7.14
CA ASN A 47 -13.95 -1.13 -6.18
C ASN A 47 -14.49 -0.98 -4.75
N VAL A 48 -15.46 -1.81 -4.38
CA VAL A 48 -16.16 -1.78 -3.09
C VAL A 48 -15.99 -3.13 -2.39
N MET A 49 -15.62 -3.10 -1.11
CA MET A 49 -15.59 -4.29 -0.25
C MET A 49 -16.07 -3.94 1.15
N ARG A 50 -16.75 -4.91 1.77
CA ARG A 50 -17.10 -4.82 3.19
C ARG A 50 -15.88 -5.17 4.06
N PHE A 51 -15.91 -4.73 5.31
CA PHE A 51 -14.86 -5.07 6.28
C PHE A 51 -14.62 -6.58 6.36
N SER A 52 -15.69 -7.36 6.46
CA SER A 52 -15.61 -8.83 6.54
C SER A 52 -15.02 -9.46 5.29
N GLU A 53 -15.31 -8.90 4.13
CA GLU A 53 -14.75 -9.35 2.85
C GLU A 53 -13.25 -9.07 2.77
N LEU A 54 -12.82 -7.89 3.22
CA LEU A 54 -11.40 -7.54 3.32
C LEU A 54 -10.65 -8.47 4.28
N MET A 55 -11.26 -8.78 5.43
CA MET A 55 -10.67 -9.74 6.38
C MET A 55 -10.41 -11.10 5.74
N ARG A 56 -11.33 -11.57 4.92
CA ARG A 56 -11.17 -12.86 4.21
C ARG A 56 -10.18 -12.79 3.06
N ALA A 57 -10.14 -11.66 2.36
CA ALA A 57 -9.28 -11.47 1.19
C ALA A 57 -7.80 -11.30 1.56
N ILE A 58 -7.53 -10.72 2.72
CA ILE A 58 -6.16 -10.41 3.15
C ILE A 58 -5.70 -11.42 4.18
N ASN A 59 -4.92 -12.40 3.73
CA ASN A 59 -4.44 -13.48 4.56
C ASN A 59 -3.51 -12.97 5.67
N GLY A 60 -3.82 -13.36 6.91
CA GLY A 60 -2.98 -13.09 8.07
C GLY A 60 -3.18 -11.73 8.73
N ILE A 61 -4.07 -10.89 8.22
CA ILE A 61 -4.34 -9.60 8.85
C ILE A 61 -5.27 -9.77 10.07
N SER A 62 -4.95 -9.08 11.18
CA SER A 62 -5.85 -9.02 12.34
C SER A 62 -6.93 -7.96 12.11
N GLN A 63 -8.05 -8.09 12.83
CA GLN A 63 -9.12 -7.07 12.81
C GLN A 63 -8.57 -5.68 13.18
N ARG A 64 -7.73 -5.64 14.22
CA ARG A 64 -7.12 -4.39 14.68
C ARG A 64 -6.24 -3.76 13.62
N MET A 65 -5.40 -4.55 12.95
CA MET A 65 -4.51 -4.06 11.91
C MET A 65 -5.30 -3.57 10.70
N LEU A 66 -6.33 -4.31 10.28
CA LEU A 66 -7.20 -3.89 9.17
C LEU A 66 -7.91 -2.57 9.51
N ALA A 67 -8.51 -2.48 10.70
CA ALA A 67 -9.19 -1.25 11.13
C ALA A 67 -8.23 -0.05 11.16
N THR A 68 -7.01 -0.23 11.63
CA THR A 68 -5.99 0.82 11.67
C THR A 68 -5.58 1.24 10.25
N THR A 69 -5.30 0.28 9.39
CA THR A 69 -4.92 0.51 7.99
C THR A 69 -6.02 1.27 7.24
N LEU A 70 -7.27 0.85 7.39
CA LEU A 70 -8.42 1.49 6.74
C LEU A 70 -8.60 2.94 7.21
N ARG A 71 -8.40 3.21 8.50
CA ARG A 71 -8.47 4.59 9.02
C ARG A 71 -7.44 5.51 8.38
N TYR A 72 -6.22 5.03 8.22
CA TYR A 72 -5.17 5.81 7.58
C TYR A 72 -5.47 6.09 6.11
N LEU A 73 -5.94 5.10 5.38
CA LEU A 73 -6.31 5.26 3.97
C LEU A 73 -7.51 6.20 3.80
N GLU A 74 -8.48 6.12 4.68
CA GLU A 74 -9.63 7.02 4.71
C GLU A 74 -9.18 8.46 5.01
N ARG A 75 -8.33 8.63 6.02
CA ARG A 75 -7.77 9.94 6.39
C ARG A 75 -7.06 10.62 5.23
N ASP A 76 -6.32 9.85 4.44
CA ASP A 76 -5.58 10.37 3.27
C ASP A 76 -6.47 10.56 2.04
N GLY A 77 -7.76 10.22 2.13
CA GLY A 77 -8.70 10.36 1.02
C GLY A 77 -8.53 9.34 -0.09
N ILE A 78 -7.86 8.23 0.20
CA ILE A 78 -7.59 7.15 -0.75
C ILE A 78 -8.78 6.20 -0.84
N ILE A 79 -9.49 6.03 0.27
CA ILE A 79 -10.74 5.27 0.34
C ILE A 79 -11.81 6.10 1.05
N THR A 80 -13.07 5.74 0.83
CA THR A 80 -14.21 6.22 1.61
C THR A 80 -14.80 5.08 2.41
N ARG A 81 -15.40 5.44 3.53
CA ARG A 81 -16.10 4.52 4.42
C ARG A 81 -17.56 4.89 4.46
N ARG A 82 -18.46 3.94 4.27
CA ARG A 82 -19.89 4.13 4.37
C ARG A 82 -20.50 3.10 5.31
N VAL A 83 -21.25 3.59 6.31
CA VAL A 83 -21.97 2.75 7.26
C VAL A 83 -23.44 2.71 6.84
N TYR A 84 -23.99 1.50 6.73
CA TYR A 84 -25.42 1.28 6.47
C TYR A 84 -26.09 0.90 7.78
N PRO A 85 -27.20 1.56 8.15
CA PRO A 85 -27.90 1.29 9.42
C PRO A 85 -28.76 0.03 9.30
N GLU A 86 -28.11 -1.10 9.19
CA GLU A 86 -28.70 -2.42 9.15
C GLU A 86 -28.41 -3.17 10.46
N VAL A 87 -29.00 -4.36 10.66
CA VAL A 87 -28.73 -5.22 11.78
C VAL A 87 -28.33 -6.60 11.24
N PRO A 88 -27.06 -7.00 11.36
CA PRO A 88 -25.91 -6.25 11.89
C PRO A 88 -25.51 -5.09 10.95
N PRO A 89 -24.83 -4.04 11.44
CA PRO A 89 -24.45 -2.91 10.62
C PRO A 89 -23.47 -3.33 9.52
N ARG A 90 -23.68 -2.81 8.31
CA ARG A 90 -22.81 -3.05 7.17
C ARG A 90 -21.89 -1.86 6.97
N VAL A 91 -20.59 -2.11 6.86
CA VAL A 91 -19.60 -1.08 6.57
C VAL A 91 -18.91 -1.42 5.26
N GLU A 92 -18.99 -0.50 4.31
CA GLU A 92 -18.36 -0.65 3.00
C GLU A 92 -17.22 0.35 2.83
N TYR A 93 -16.17 -0.10 2.16
CA TYR A 93 -15.01 0.71 1.80
C TYR A 93 -14.89 0.76 0.29
N THR A 94 -14.67 1.94 -0.25
CA THR A 94 -14.60 2.17 -1.70
C THR A 94 -13.35 2.97 -2.05
N LEU A 95 -12.65 2.58 -3.13
CA LEU A 95 -11.56 3.39 -3.67
C LEU A 95 -12.10 4.70 -4.21
N THR A 96 -11.46 5.80 -3.83
CA THR A 96 -11.71 7.12 -4.42
C THR A 96 -10.97 7.24 -5.76
N LYS A 97 -11.25 8.33 -6.48
CA LYS A 97 -10.47 8.68 -7.68
C LYS A 97 -8.98 8.80 -7.34
N ARG A 98 -8.64 9.39 -6.20
CA ARG A 98 -7.26 9.49 -5.70
C ARG A 98 -6.66 8.10 -5.47
N GLY A 99 -7.42 7.18 -4.89
CA GLY A 99 -6.99 5.80 -4.70
C GLY A 99 -6.75 5.06 -6.01
N GLN A 100 -7.61 5.26 -7.00
CA GLN A 100 -7.44 4.70 -8.33
C GLN A 100 -6.20 5.25 -9.03
N ASP A 101 -5.96 6.55 -8.93
CA ASP A 101 -4.77 7.20 -9.49
C ASP A 101 -3.49 6.69 -8.83
N LEU A 102 -3.50 6.47 -7.52
CA LEU A 102 -2.37 5.90 -6.78
C LEU A 102 -2.04 4.47 -7.24
N LEU A 103 -3.05 3.69 -7.61
CA LEU A 103 -2.84 2.31 -8.06
C LEU A 103 -2.01 2.20 -9.34
N VAL A 104 -1.99 3.23 -10.18
CA VAL A 104 -1.19 3.21 -11.42
C VAL A 104 0.31 3.01 -11.11
N PRO A 105 0.98 3.88 -10.32
CA PRO A 105 2.38 3.64 -9.97
C PRO A 105 2.58 2.41 -9.08
N VAL A 106 1.61 2.06 -8.22
CA VAL A 106 1.68 0.84 -7.39
C VAL A 106 1.72 -0.42 -8.28
N LYS A 107 0.87 -0.51 -9.28
CA LYS A 107 0.86 -1.63 -10.23
C LYS A 107 2.15 -1.69 -11.04
N ASN A 108 2.69 -0.55 -11.44
CA ASN A 108 3.99 -0.48 -12.11
C ASN A 108 5.10 -1.04 -11.24
N LEU A 109 5.11 -0.69 -9.95
CA LEU A 109 6.08 -1.22 -8.99
C LEU A 109 5.93 -2.73 -8.81
N VAL A 110 4.71 -3.21 -8.63
CA VAL A 110 4.43 -4.65 -8.50
C VAL A 110 4.86 -5.40 -9.75
N GLY A 111 4.60 -4.86 -10.94
CA GLY A 111 5.04 -5.43 -12.21
C GLY A 111 6.56 -5.52 -12.31
N TRP A 112 7.26 -4.47 -11.91
CA TRP A 112 8.73 -4.48 -11.87
C TRP A 112 9.25 -5.57 -10.93
N ILE A 113 8.71 -5.66 -9.73
CA ILE A 113 9.09 -6.69 -8.75
C ILE A 113 8.86 -8.10 -9.33
N SER A 114 7.71 -8.33 -9.96
CA SER A 114 7.37 -9.63 -10.54
C SER A 114 8.35 -10.03 -11.64
N ASN A 115 8.74 -9.09 -12.48
CA ASN A 115 9.68 -9.32 -13.58
C ASN A 115 11.11 -9.56 -13.08
N GLU A 116 11.52 -8.85 -12.05
CA GLU A 116 12.88 -8.93 -11.51
C GLU A 116 13.06 -10.00 -10.44
N TRP A 117 11.96 -10.55 -9.92
CA TRP A 117 12.02 -11.48 -8.80
C TRP A 117 12.99 -12.66 -9.03
N PRO A 118 13.01 -13.35 -10.18
CA PRO A 118 13.97 -14.45 -10.39
C PRO A 118 15.42 -14.01 -10.24
N GLU A 119 15.78 -12.84 -10.72
CA GLU A 119 17.14 -12.30 -10.61
C GLU A 119 17.46 -11.85 -9.19
N ILE A 120 16.49 -11.26 -8.49
CA ILE A 120 16.64 -10.87 -7.08
C ILE A 120 16.87 -12.12 -6.23
N GLU A 121 16.11 -13.18 -6.46
CA GLU A 121 16.23 -14.45 -5.75
C GLU A 121 17.61 -15.07 -5.94
N LYS A 122 18.12 -15.07 -7.17
CA LYS A 122 19.49 -15.53 -7.48
C LYS A 122 20.55 -14.70 -6.74
N SER A 123 20.35 -13.39 -6.71
CA SER A 123 21.25 -12.47 -6.02
C SER A 123 21.29 -12.72 -4.51
N ARG A 124 20.14 -12.97 -3.90
CA ARG A 124 20.02 -13.31 -2.48
C ARG A 124 20.73 -14.63 -2.17
N ASP A 125 20.48 -15.65 -2.97
CA ASP A 125 21.08 -16.97 -2.79
C ASP A 125 22.61 -16.93 -2.92
N ALA A 126 23.14 -16.16 -3.87
CA ALA A 126 24.57 -15.98 -4.04
C ALA A 126 25.21 -15.28 -2.84
N TYR A 127 24.54 -14.23 -2.33
CA TYR A 127 25.01 -13.48 -1.16
C TYR A 127 25.01 -14.37 0.09
N ASP A 128 23.95 -15.10 0.33
CA ASP A 128 23.80 -15.98 1.50
C ASP A 128 24.87 -17.08 1.49
N ARG A 129 25.15 -17.68 0.34
CA ARG A 129 26.23 -18.66 0.19
C ARG A 129 27.61 -18.10 0.49
N GLN A 130 27.89 -16.85 0.09
CA GLN A 130 29.15 -16.17 0.40
C GLN A 130 29.28 -15.87 1.90
N SER A 131 28.18 -15.50 2.56
CA SER A 131 28.15 -15.22 3.98
C SER A 131 28.44 -16.49 4.79
N ASP A 132 27.86 -17.63 4.41
CA ASP A 132 28.08 -18.92 5.06
C ASP A 132 29.54 -19.39 4.90
N SER A 133 30.17 -19.14 3.76
CA SER A 133 31.56 -19.51 3.52
C SER A 133 32.55 -18.65 4.32
N LYS A 134 32.16 -17.44 4.73
CA LYS A 134 32.99 -16.55 5.58
C LYS A 134 32.83 -16.83 7.06
N SER A 135 31.76 -17.52 7.49
CA SER A 135 31.53 -17.90 8.89
C SER A 135 32.28 -19.16 9.32
N ASN A 136 32.85 -19.90 8.38
CA ASN A 136 33.68 -21.06 8.60
C ASN A 136 35.15 -20.70 8.35
#